data_a2b96cf0439987ed94c8bd8520601605
#
_entry.id   a2b96cf0439987ed94c8bd8520601605
#
_cell.length_a   1.000
_cell.length_b   1.000
_cell.length_c   1.000
_cell.angle_alpha   90.00
_cell.angle_beta   90.00
_cell.angle_gamma   90.00
#
_symmetry.space_group_name_H-M   'P 1'
#
loop_
_entity.id
_entity.type
_entity.pdbx_description
1 polymer ?
#
loop_
_entity_poly.entity_id
_entity_poly.type
_entity_poly.pdbx_seq_one_letter_code
_entity_poly.pdbx_strand_id
1 'polypeptide(L)'
;MSRHEMVDVLIIGAGASGAAVAWSLTDTRMRILCLEQGDWVKSSELPANGRDWEARRYTDFDIHPNRRARPADYPINEDNSVMKVANFNGVGGGTILWTAHFPRMHPSDFRVRSLDGVADDWPISYWDLEPYFEQNDRFIGVSGLPSDPGVPPRHPPMPPLPLGRTGTLYAKTMNRLGWHWWPSDSAIASTEYDGRAKCINLGHCTPGCAQGAKASADITYWPAALRAGVELRTQCRVREITLNAQGMANGAIYFDADGKEHFQPAEMVILACNGIGTPRLLLNSASARFPRGLANSSDLVGRNLMLHPWPQIRGHVEEELDGDRGPMNVIWSKEFYETDRARGFVRGYTMQFGRTTGLVNEAITSAAAGILPWGRDHHKTYRGLVNRRLIIGIACEDLPEEHNRVTLDPVLKDSHGIPAPRIDYTISENTSRMMEHGIARATEVLKAAGARNIYTSRTMLNSPGHLLGTCRMGNDPERSVVNAWGRCHDVKNLFIVDGSIWVTSGGVNPTSTIQALALYIADQMKRRLANLFDDD
;
A
#
# COMPACT_ATOMS: atom_id res chain seq x y z
N MET A 1 27.28 -26.18 10.73
CA MET A 1 25.86 -25.82 11.00
C MET A 1 25.02 -27.07 10.82
N SER A 2 24.18 -27.40 11.77
CA SER A 2 23.31 -28.57 11.66
C SER A 2 22.22 -28.31 10.62
N ARG A 3 21.87 -29.33 9.84
CA ARG A 3 20.74 -29.29 8.87
C ARG A 3 19.39 -28.90 9.53
N HIS A 4 19.34 -28.95 10.86
CA HIS A 4 18.14 -28.61 11.65
C HIS A 4 17.90 -27.09 11.82
N GLU A 5 18.86 -26.24 11.52
CA GLU A 5 18.72 -24.78 11.63
C GLU A 5 18.38 -24.11 10.30
N MET A 6 18.64 -24.77 9.16
CA MET A 6 18.35 -24.25 7.82
C MET A 6 16.86 -24.38 7.49
N VAL A 7 16.25 -23.33 6.93
CA VAL A 7 14.88 -23.36 6.41
C VAL A 7 14.88 -23.47 4.89
N ASP A 8 13.83 -24.04 4.32
CA ASP A 8 13.70 -24.10 2.86
C ASP A 8 13.36 -22.70 2.30
N VAL A 9 12.52 -21.93 3.01
CA VAL A 9 12.08 -20.60 2.62
C VAL A 9 12.26 -19.61 3.77
N LEU A 10 13.02 -18.56 3.54
CA LEU A 10 13.13 -17.40 4.42
C LEU A 10 12.41 -16.22 3.79
N ILE A 11 11.32 -15.76 4.45
CA ILE A 11 10.58 -14.55 4.04
C ILE A 11 11.06 -13.39 4.90
N ILE A 12 11.32 -12.24 4.31
CA ILE A 12 11.72 -11.02 5.01
C ILE A 12 10.62 -9.98 4.86
N GLY A 13 9.94 -9.68 5.97
CA GLY A 13 8.82 -8.75 6.07
C GLY A 13 7.47 -9.45 6.16
N ALA A 14 6.74 -9.16 7.24
CA ALA A 14 5.41 -9.72 7.55
C ALA A 14 4.24 -8.81 7.12
N GLY A 15 4.43 -7.99 6.08
CA GLY A 15 3.40 -7.13 5.51
C GLY A 15 2.37 -7.88 4.67
N ALA A 16 1.65 -7.14 3.82
CA ALA A 16 0.55 -7.67 3.00
C ALA A 16 0.99 -8.82 2.06
N SER A 17 2.12 -8.65 1.37
CA SER A 17 2.65 -9.65 0.42
C SER A 17 3.34 -10.81 1.12
N GLY A 18 4.14 -10.53 2.17
CA GLY A 18 4.79 -11.58 2.96
C GLY A 18 3.79 -12.54 3.60
N ALA A 19 2.68 -12.01 4.09
CA ALA A 19 1.58 -12.81 4.65
C ALA A 19 0.89 -13.68 3.59
N ALA A 20 0.62 -13.11 2.39
CA ALA A 20 -0.03 -13.82 1.30
C ALA A 20 0.84 -14.95 0.74
N VAL A 21 2.14 -14.69 0.50
CA VAL A 21 3.08 -15.71 0.02
C VAL A 21 3.31 -16.80 1.09
N ALA A 22 3.46 -16.41 2.36
CA ALA A 22 3.62 -17.37 3.46
C ALA A 22 2.45 -18.35 3.53
N TRP A 23 1.21 -17.83 3.49
CA TRP A 23 0.02 -18.65 3.46
C TRP A 23 -0.07 -19.53 2.19
N SER A 24 0.22 -18.96 1.01
CA SER A 24 0.10 -19.71 -0.25
C SER A 24 1.07 -20.90 -0.33
N LEU A 25 2.23 -20.82 0.33
CA LEU A 25 3.22 -21.88 0.35
C LEU A 25 2.96 -22.97 1.41
N THR A 26 1.94 -22.82 2.26
CA THR A 26 1.64 -23.78 3.34
C THR A 26 1.18 -25.16 2.85
N ASP A 27 0.70 -25.28 1.61
CA ASP A 27 0.35 -26.55 0.98
C ASP A 27 1.57 -27.35 0.50
N THR A 28 2.77 -26.77 0.61
CA THR A 28 4.04 -27.46 0.39
C THR A 28 4.55 -28.12 1.67
N ARG A 29 5.60 -28.96 1.55
CA ARG A 29 6.28 -29.52 2.73
C ARG A 29 7.49 -28.70 3.17
N MET A 30 7.64 -27.49 2.64
CA MET A 30 8.76 -26.60 2.94
C MET A 30 8.68 -26.05 4.37
N ARG A 31 9.82 -25.95 5.01
CA ARG A 31 9.99 -25.23 6.27
C ARG A 31 10.07 -23.74 5.97
N ILE A 32 9.06 -22.99 6.38
CA ILE A 32 8.92 -21.57 6.09
C ILE A 32 9.13 -20.77 7.36
N LEU A 33 10.06 -19.83 7.32
CA LEU A 33 10.30 -18.84 8.38
C LEU A 33 10.12 -17.43 7.82
N CYS A 34 9.40 -16.58 8.54
CA CYS A 34 9.35 -15.15 8.27
C CYS A 34 10.06 -14.37 9.38
N LEU A 35 10.90 -13.40 9.00
CA LEU A 35 11.51 -12.41 9.91
C LEU A 35 10.82 -11.05 9.72
N GLU A 36 10.31 -10.48 10.82
CA GLU A 36 9.68 -9.16 10.87
C GLU A 36 10.42 -8.26 11.87
N GLN A 37 10.77 -7.03 11.46
CA GLN A 37 11.49 -6.10 12.32
C GLN A 37 10.65 -5.50 13.45
N GLY A 38 9.33 -5.38 13.25
CA GLY A 38 8.39 -4.93 14.27
C GLY A 38 7.75 -6.09 15.03
N ASP A 39 6.72 -5.78 15.78
CA ASP A 39 6.00 -6.75 16.60
C ASP A 39 4.50 -6.75 16.23
N TRP A 40 3.74 -7.63 16.85
CA TRP A 40 2.29 -7.63 16.79
C TRP A 40 1.72 -6.37 17.45
N VAL A 41 0.65 -5.84 16.86
CA VAL A 41 -0.17 -4.80 17.51
C VAL A 41 -1.40 -5.48 18.10
N LYS A 42 -1.50 -5.48 19.44
CA LYS A 42 -2.67 -6.03 20.12
C LYS A 42 -3.89 -5.15 19.89
N SER A 43 -5.07 -5.75 19.77
CA SER A 43 -6.33 -5.01 19.61
C SER A 43 -6.52 -3.95 20.71
N SER A 44 -6.10 -4.24 21.96
CA SER A 44 -6.16 -3.32 23.10
C SER A 44 -5.26 -2.09 22.96
N GLU A 45 -4.22 -2.15 22.12
CA GLU A 45 -3.27 -1.05 21.90
C GLU A 45 -3.76 -0.07 20.83
N LEU A 46 -4.73 -0.51 20.00
CA LEU A 46 -5.23 0.29 18.90
C LEU A 46 -5.98 1.54 19.40
N PRO A 47 -5.71 2.72 18.81
CA PRO A 47 -6.31 3.98 19.24
C PRO A 47 -7.84 3.99 19.31
N ALA A 48 -8.50 3.25 18.43
CA ALA A 48 -9.96 3.17 18.35
C ALA A 48 -10.64 2.73 19.67
N ASN A 49 -9.89 2.14 20.61
CA ASN A 49 -10.38 1.80 21.95
C ASN A 49 -10.40 2.99 22.92
N GLY A 50 -9.73 4.09 22.62
CA GLY A 50 -9.54 5.24 23.52
C GLY A 50 -10.28 6.48 23.06
N ARG A 51 -10.61 7.37 24.02
CA ARG A 51 -11.17 8.70 23.73
C ARG A 51 -10.15 9.63 23.10
N ASP A 52 -8.88 9.35 23.25
CA ASP A 52 -7.71 10.07 22.73
C ASP A 52 -7.24 9.58 21.35
N TRP A 53 -8.07 8.78 20.67
CA TRP A 53 -7.70 8.12 19.42
C TRP A 53 -7.16 9.06 18.33
N GLU A 54 -7.71 10.29 18.24
CA GLU A 54 -7.24 11.27 17.25
C GLU A 54 -5.84 11.80 17.59
N ALA A 55 -5.54 12.04 18.88
CA ALA A 55 -4.20 12.46 19.31
C ALA A 55 -3.18 11.37 19.00
N ARG A 56 -3.48 10.11 19.30
CA ARG A 56 -2.62 8.96 19.05
C ARG A 56 -2.40 8.69 17.56
N ARG A 57 -3.35 9.06 16.71
CA ARG A 57 -3.18 9.02 15.24
C ARG A 57 -2.08 9.96 14.75
N TYR A 58 -1.75 11.01 15.48
CA TYR A 58 -0.70 11.97 15.12
C TYR A 58 0.58 11.78 15.94
N THR A 59 0.65 10.76 16.77
CA THR A 59 1.80 10.40 17.60
C THR A 59 2.22 8.95 17.36
N ASP A 60 1.97 8.05 18.31
CA ASP A 60 2.40 6.63 18.30
C ASP A 60 1.75 5.77 17.21
N PHE A 61 0.68 6.24 16.57
CA PHE A 61 0.02 5.65 15.39
C PHE A 61 0.04 6.57 14.16
N ASP A 62 0.96 7.54 14.10
CA ASP A 62 1.17 8.30 12.88
C ASP A 62 1.61 7.36 11.75
N ILE A 63 1.12 7.61 10.54
CA ILE A 63 1.46 6.81 9.36
C ILE A 63 2.92 7.02 8.93
N HIS A 64 3.55 8.12 9.36
CA HIS A 64 4.92 8.47 9.02
C HIS A 64 5.90 7.95 10.09
N PRO A 65 6.89 7.10 9.74
CA PRO A 65 7.79 6.47 10.71
C PRO A 65 8.64 7.48 11.49
N ASN A 66 9.11 8.56 10.87
CA ASN A 66 9.92 9.59 11.55
C ASN A 66 9.12 10.35 12.64
N ARG A 67 7.79 10.40 12.54
CA ARG A 67 6.93 11.01 13.56
C ARG A 67 6.54 10.02 14.64
N ARG A 68 6.22 8.80 14.24
CA ARG A 68 5.82 7.73 15.15
C ARG A 68 6.98 7.30 16.05
N ALA A 69 8.19 7.25 15.52
CA ALA A 69 9.45 7.00 16.22
C ALA A 69 9.43 5.76 17.16
N ARG A 70 8.80 4.67 16.71
CA ARG A 70 8.82 3.39 17.44
C ARG A 70 10.18 2.70 17.27
N PRO A 71 10.63 1.85 18.23
CA PRO A 71 11.90 1.10 18.09
C PRO A 71 12.00 0.26 16.80
N ALA A 72 10.87 -0.24 16.30
CA ALA A 72 10.79 -0.98 15.05
C ALA A 72 10.98 -0.10 13.81
N ASP A 73 10.78 1.21 13.92
CA ASP A 73 10.93 2.12 12.80
C ASP A 73 12.40 2.42 12.52
N TYR A 74 12.70 2.74 11.28
CA TYR A 74 13.97 3.30 10.87
C TYR A 74 13.73 4.71 10.33
N PRO A 75 14.69 5.64 10.50
CA PRO A 75 14.55 6.98 9.95
C PRO A 75 14.60 6.94 8.42
N ILE A 76 13.92 7.89 7.78
CA ILE A 76 13.92 8.07 6.32
C ILE A 76 14.35 9.50 6.03
N ASN A 77 15.38 9.66 5.20
CA ASN A 77 15.76 10.98 4.69
C ASN A 77 14.87 11.32 3.48
N GLU A 78 14.09 12.36 3.59
CA GLU A 78 13.15 12.84 2.57
C GLU A 78 13.38 14.32 2.22
N ASP A 79 14.59 14.82 2.38
CA ASP A 79 14.91 16.23 2.15
C ASP A 79 14.71 16.61 0.67
N ASN A 80 14.91 15.66 -0.24
CA ASN A 80 14.73 15.81 -1.68
C ASN A 80 13.40 15.26 -2.19
N SER A 81 12.41 15.05 -1.32
CA SER A 81 11.11 14.51 -1.71
C SER A 81 9.98 15.51 -1.44
N VAL A 82 9.18 15.76 -2.47
CA VAL A 82 7.97 16.59 -2.35
C VAL A 82 6.83 15.88 -1.60
N MET A 83 6.95 14.56 -1.41
CA MET A 83 6.00 13.75 -0.65
C MET A 83 6.71 12.96 0.44
N LYS A 84 6.06 12.84 1.60
CA LYS A 84 6.57 12.05 2.72
C LYS A 84 6.09 10.61 2.63
N VAL A 85 6.95 9.66 2.98
CA VAL A 85 6.66 8.22 2.87
C VAL A 85 5.87 7.73 4.08
N ALA A 86 4.74 7.09 3.83
CA ALA A 86 3.96 6.40 4.86
C ALA A 86 4.26 4.90 4.82
N ASN A 87 4.61 4.31 5.96
CA ASN A 87 4.72 2.87 6.14
C ASN A 87 4.42 2.47 7.59
N PHE A 88 4.31 1.17 7.86
CA PHE A 88 4.20 0.64 9.21
C PHE A 88 5.04 -0.63 9.33
N ASN A 89 5.89 -0.66 10.36
CA ASN A 89 6.77 -1.78 10.69
C ASN A 89 6.14 -2.60 11.82
N GLY A 90 5.72 -3.80 11.49
CA GLY A 90 5.05 -4.74 12.38
C GLY A 90 4.29 -5.80 11.60
N VAL A 91 3.81 -6.82 12.29
CA VAL A 91 3.02 -7.89 11.66
C VAL A 91 1.74 -7.31 11.06
N GLY A 92 1.52 -7.57 9.77
CA GLY A 92 0.47 -6.96 8.97
C GLY A 92 0.92 -5.73 8.16
N GLY A 93 2.08 -5.13 8.50
CA GLY A 93 2.64 -3.99 7.76
C GLY A 93 1.66 -2.84 7.59
N GLY A 94 1.70 -2.16 6.44
CA GLY A 94 0.82 -1.03 6.13
C GLY A 94 -0.68 -1.31 6.24
N THR A 95 -1.12 -2.58 6.25
CA THR A 95 -2.54 -2.94 6.41
C THR A 95 -3.08 -2.68 7.82
N ILE A 96 -2.22 -2.44 8.81
CA ILE A 96 -2.63 -2.00 10.15
C ILE A 96 -3.24 -0.60 10.09
N LEU A 97 -2.64 0.32 9.30
CA LEU A 97 -3.01 1.74 9.24
C LEU A 97 -3.76 2.15 7.96
N TRP A 98 -4.20 1.22 7.15
CA TRP A 98 -4.90 1.50 5.89
C TRP A 98 -6.41 1.76 6.08
N THR A 99 -7.05 2.28 5.02
CA THR A 99 -8.51 2.49 4.97
C THR A 99 -9.27 1.26 4.49
N ALA A 100 -8.56 0.21 4.08
CA ALA A 100 -9.09 -1.02 3.49
C ALA A 100 -9.89 -0.82 2.18
N HIS A 101 -9.64 0.26 1.45
CA HIS A 101 -10.13 0.42 0.09
C HIS A 101 -9.41 -0.59 -0.81
N PHE A 102 -10.16 -1.40 -1.58
CA PHE A 102 -9.61 -2.62 -2.16
C PHE A 102 -9.92 -2.80 -3.67
N PRO A 103 -9.62 -1.78 -4.50
CA PRO A 103 -9.76 -1.88 -5.96
C PRO A 103 -8.75 -2.85 -6.54
N ARG A 104 -9.04 -3.31 -7.77
CA ARG A 104 -8.08 -3.99 -8.64
C ARG A 104 -7.56 -3.00 -9.69
N MET A 105 -6.34 -3.22 -10.21
CA MET A 105 -5.86 -2.55 -11.42
C MET A 105 -6.75 -2.92 -12.61
N HIS A 106 -6.76 -2.06 -13.65
CA HIS A 106 -7.45 -2.35 -14.90
C HIS A 106 -6.54 -3.12 -15.87
N PRO A 107 -7.11 -3.82 -16.87
CA PRO A 107 -6.30 -4.45 -17.92
C PRO A 107 -5.36 -3.48 -18.65
N SER A 108 -5.80 -2.22 -18.84
CA SER A 108 -5.01 -1.16 -19.46
C SER A 108 -3.74 -0.80 -18.68
N ASP A 109 -3.73 -0.95 -17.35
CA ASP A 109 -2.58 -0.65 -16.50
C ASP A 109 -1.39 -1.58 -16.76
N PHE A 110 -1.65 -2.75 -17.33
CA PHE A 110 -0.62 -3.74 -17.71
C PHE A 110 -0.05 -3.50 -19.11
N ARG A 111 -0.58 -2.55 -19.89
CA ARG A 111 -0.29 -2.29 -21.31
C ARG A 111 -0.03 -0.81 -21.61
N VAL A 112 0.56 -0.10 -20.67
CA VAL A 112 0.75 1.35 -20.74
C VAL A 112 1.64 1.75 -21.92
N ARG A 113 2.72 1.01 -22.17
CA ARG A 113 3.59 1.27 -23.34
C ARG A 113 2.85 1.07 -24.66
N SER A 114 2.15 -0.04 -24.78
CA SER A 114 1.40 -0.37 -26.01
C SER A 114 0.24 0.58 -26.29
N LEU A 115 -0.45 1.05 -25.24
CA LEU A 115 -1.65 1.90 -25.38
C LEU A 115 -1.31 3.39 -25.45
N ASP A 116 -0.39 3.85 -24.62
CA ASP A 116 -0.13 5.27 -24.40
C ASP A 116 1.24 5.75 -24.86
N GLY A 117 2.16 4.82 -25.16
CA GLY A 117 3.50 5.12 -25.66
C GLY A 117 4.49 5.56 -24.58
N VAL A 118 4.13 5.48 -23.30
CA VAL A 118 4.98 5.85 -22.15
C VAL A 118 5.24 4.64 -21.26
N ALA A 119 6.21 4.73 -20.35
CA ALA A 119 6.61 3.64 -19.43
C ALA A 119 6.92 2.32 -20.19
N ASP A 120 6.60 1.18 -19.58
CA ASP A 120 6.71 -0.15 -20.20
C ASP A 120 5.43 -0.95 -19.95
N ASP A 121 5.22 -2.02 -20.75
CA ASP A 121 4.20 -3.03 -20.48
C ASP A 121 4.69 -3.97 -19.39
N TRP A 122 3.77 -4.47 -18.59
CA TRP A 122 4.06 -5.55 -17.66
C TRP A 122 4.35 -6.86 -18.44
N PRO A 123 5.24 -7.74 -17.95
CA PRO A 123 5.50 -9.04 -18.58
C PRO A 123 4.34 -10.03 -18.36
N ILE A 124 3.33 -9.65 -17.60
CA ILE A 124 2.08 -10.37 -17.33
C ILE A 124 0.88 -9.48 -17.66
N SER A 125 -0.30 -10.06 -17.75
CA SER A 125 -1.54 -9.36 -18.01
C SER A 125 -2.45 -9.36 -16.78
N TYR A 126 -3.52 -8.56 -16.81
CA TYR A 126 -4.60 -8.63 -15.81
C TYR A 126 -5.17 -10.05 -15.68
N TRP A 127 -5.33 -10.74 -16.82
CA TRP A 127 -5.97 -12.06 -16.87
C TRP A 127 -5.10 -13.17 -16.26
N ASP A 128 -3.78 -12.99 -16.21
CA ASP A 128 -2.88 -13.87 -15.47
C ASP A 128 -3.09 -13.72 -13.96
N LEU A 129 -3.50 -12.53 -13.49
CA LEU A 129 -3.76 -12.24 -12.08
C LEU A 129 -5.22 -12.41 -11.67
N GLU A 130 -6.15 -12.45 -12.61
CA GLU A 130 -7.59 -12.50 -12.30
C GLU A 130 -7.96 -13.65 -11.35
N PRO A 131 -7.49 -14.90 -11.52
CA PRO A 131 -7.81 -15.98 -10.58
C PRO A 131 -7.31 -15.72 -9.15
N TYR A 132 -6.17 -15.02 -9.01
CA TYR A 132 -5.58 -14.68 -7.73
C TYR A 132 -6.26 -13.46 -7.08
N PHE A 133 -6.80 -12.54 -7.88
CA PHE A 133 -7.70 -11.51 -7.38
C PHE A 133 -8.96 -12.13 -6.76
N GLU A 134 -9.62 -13.07 -7.45
CA GLU A 134 -10.79 -13.76 -6.93
C GLU A 134 -10.48 -14.58 -5.67
N GLN A 135 -9.35 -15.29 -5.66
CA GLN A 135 -8.87 -16.01 -4.48
C GLN A 135 -8.66 -15.08 -3.28
N ASN A 136 -7.97 -13.95 -3.52
CA ASN A 136 -7.67 -12.95 -2.50
C ASN A 136 -8.95 -12.29 -1.95
N ASP A 137 -9.88 -11.91 -2.84
CA ASP A 137 -11.15 -11.31 -2.43
C ASP A 137 -11.97 -12.21 -1.50
N ARG A 138 -12.00 -13.51 -1.81
CA ARG A 138 -12.67 -14.52 -0.98
C ARG A 138 -11.93 -14.75 0.34
N PHE A 139 -10.60 -14.85 0.29
CA PHE A 139 -9.81 -15.11 1.49
C PHE A 139 -9.89 -13.94 2.49
N ILE A 140 -9.72 -12.71 2.01
CA ILE A 140 -9.81 -11.50 2.83
C ILE A 140 -11.25 -11.20 3.26
N GLY A 141 -12.24 -11.59 2.47
CA GLY A 141 -13.62 -11.16 2.67
C GLY A 141 -13.81 -9.70 2.25
N VAL A 142 -13.91 -9.49 0.93
CA VAL A 142 -14.17 -8.15 0.37
C VAL A 142 -15.68 -7.90 0.35
N SER A 143 -16.10 -6.72 0.77
CA SER A 143 -17.46 -6.22 0.56
C SER A 143 -17.51 -5.30 -0.66
N GLY A 144 -18.52 -5.48 -1.52
CA GLY A 144 -18.66 -4.70 -2.73
C GLY A 144 -19.96 -5.00 -3.46
N LEU A 145 -20.20 -4.28 -4.55
CA LEU A 145 -21.33 -4.50 -5.43
C LEU A 145 -20.81 -5.05 -6.77
N PRO A 146 -21.28 -6.22 -7.25
CA PRO A 146 -20.88 -6.74 -8.55
C PRO A 146 -21.38 -5.87 -9.70
N SER A 147 -20.84 -6.12 -10.91
CA SER A 147 -21.31 -5.52 -12.16
C SER A 147 -21.07 -4.02 -12.30
N ASP A 148 -19.99 -3.50 -11.71
CA ASP A 148 -19.50 -2.17 -12.04
C ASP A 148 -19.10 -2.12 -13.53
N PRO A 149 -19.73 -1.27 -14.35
CA PRO A 149 -19.43 -1.20 -15.78
C PRO A 149 -18.05 -0.58 -16.10
N GLY A 150 -17.41 0.06 -15.11
CA GLY A 150 -16.10 0.72 -15.26
C GLY A 150 -14.91 -0.21 -15.01
N VAL A 151 -15.13 -1.48 -14.65
CA VAL A 151 -14.07 -2.45 -14.31
C VAL A 151 -14.39 -3.85 -14.84
N PRO A 152 -13.41 -4.75 -14.98
CA PRO A 152 -13.68 -6.15 -15.27
C PRO A 152 -14.65 -6.78 -14.25
N PRO A 153 -15.41 -7.83 -14.63
CA PRO A 153 -16.33 -8.51 -13.73
C PRO A 153 -15.64 -8.95 -12.41
N ARG A 154 -16.35 -8.76 -11.31
CA ARG A 154 -15.88 -9.08 -9.96
C ARG A 154 -17.05 -9.64 -9.13
N HIS A 155 -16.75 -10.59 -8.23
CA HIS A 155 -17.75 -11.24 -7.39
C HIS A 155 -17.38 -11.11 -5.91
N PRO A 156 -17.57 -9.93 -5.29
CA PRO A 156 -17.29 -9.75 -3.86
C PRO A 156 -18.10 -10.73 -3.01
N PRO A 157 -17.48 -11.41 -2.03
CA PRO A 157 -18.17 -12.40 -1.19
C PRO A 157 -19.21 -11.80 -0.23
N MET A 158 -19.17 -10.50 0.01
CA MET A 158 -20.10 -9.78 0.87
C MET A 158 -20.75 -8.60 0.17
N PRO A 159 -21.99 -8.22 0.54
CA PRO A 159 -22.65 -7.04 -0.01
C PRO A 159 -21.86 -5.76 0.33
N PRO A 160 -22.08 -4.67 -0.42
CA PRO A 160 -21.39 -3.40 -0.16
C PRO A 160 -21.71 -2.84 1.22
N LEU A 161 -20.78 -2.07 1.78
CA LEU A 161 -21.00 -1.31 2.99
C LEU A 161 -22.06 -0.22 2.77
N PRO A 162 -22.83 0.16 3.82
CA PRO A 162 -23.87 1.17 3.69
C PRO A 162 -23.30 2.53 3.26
N LEU A 163 -23.94 3.16 2.27
CA LEU A 163 -23.55 4.50 1.78
C LEU A 163 -23.72 5.59 2.86
N GLY A 164 -24.70 5.44 3.74
CA GLY A 164 -25.07 6.47 4.71
C GLY A 164 -25.54 7.77 4.05
N ARG A 165 -25.64 8.84 4.83
CA ARG A 165 -26.01 10.17 4.32
C ARG A 165 -24.96 10.72 3.36
N THR A 166 -23.70 10.66 3.74
CA THR A 166 -22.57 11.14 2.93
C THR A 166 -22.52 10.47 1.55
N GLY A 167 -22.52 9.14 1.50
CA GLY A 167 -22.48 8.41 0.24
C GLY A 167 -23.73 8.59 -0.61
N THR A 168 -24.91 8.72 0.03
CA THR A 168 -26.17 9.02 -0.70
C THR A 168 -26.14 10.39 -1.36
N LEU A 169 -25.59 11.41 -0.67
CA LEU A 169 -25.42 12.73 -1.25
C LEU A 169 -24.48 12.72 -2.45
N TYR A 170 -23.33 12.03 -2.34
CA TYR A 170 -22.41 11.87 -3.45
C TYR A 170 -23.05 11.13 -4.64
N ALA A 171 -23.70 9.99 -4.40
CA ALA A 171 -24.37 9.22 -5.45
C ALA A 171 -25.42 10.05 -6.21
N LYS A 172 -26.27 10.79 -5.49
CA LYS A 172 -27.24 11.72 -6.10
C LYS A 172 -26.56 12.81 -6.93
N THR A 173 -25.42 13.30 -6.46
CA THR A 173 -24.65 14.34 -7.15
C THR A 173 -24.02 13.82 -8.42
N MET A 174 -23.39 12.64 -8.36
CA MET A 174 -22.79 11.98 -9.53
C MET A 174 -23.85 11.65 -10.60
N ASN A 175 -25.03 11.17 -10.20
CA ASN A 175 -26.16 10.94 -11.11
C ASN A 175 -26.60 12.24 -11.80
N ARG A 176 -26.63 13.39 -11.11
CA ARG A 176 -26.97 14.69 -11.73
C ARG A 176 -25.92 15.17 -12.73
N LEU A 177 -24.66 14.83 -12.52
CA LEU A 177 -23.55 15.14 -13.42
C LEU A 177 -23.49 14.15 -14.60
N GLY A 178 -24.20 13.02 -14.52
CA GLY A 178 -24.12 11.95 -15.53
C GLY A 178 -22.79 11.20 -15.49
N TRP A 179 -22.08 11.24 -14.36
CA TRP A 179 -20.76 10.63 -14.21
C TRP A 179 -20.85 9.27 -13.53
N HIS A 180 -19.91 8.39 -13.89
CA HIS A 180 -19.76 7.08 -13.28
C HIS A 180 -19.52 7.18 -11.76
N TRP A 181 -20.18 6.31 -11.01
CA TRP A 181 -19.86 6.05 -9.60
C TRP A 181 -20.29 4.62 -9.23
N TRP A 182 -19.62 4.08 -8.22
CA TRP A 182 -19.93 2.75 -7.68
C TRP A 182 -19.65 2.73 -6.17
N PRO A 183 -20.36 1.87 -5.37
CA PRO A 183 -19.97 1.61 -3.99
C PRO A 183 -18.52 1.12 -3.91
N SER A 184 -17.77 1.64 -2.95
CA SER A 184 -16.36 1.30 -2.78
C SER A 184 -16.17 -0.16 -2.39
N ASP A 185 -15.39 -0.93 -3.16
CA ASP A 185 -14.93 -2.24 -2.71
C ASP A 185 -14.02 -2.08 -1.51
N SER A 186 -14.28 -2.83 -0.46
CA SER A 186 -13.60 -2.67 0.81
C SER A 186 -13.26 -4.01 1.46
N ALA A 187 -12.04 -4.14 1.93
CA ALA A 187 -11.62 -5.27 2.76
C ALA A 187 -12.12 -5.09 4.20
N ILE A 188 -13.44 -4.92 4.36
CA ILE A 188 -14.14 -4.71 5.64
C ILE A 188 -15.38 -5.60 5.67
N ALA A 189 -15.59 -6.33 6.75
CA ALA A 189 -16.74 -7.20 6.92
C ALA A 189 -18.05 -6.39 6.99
N SER A 190 -18.87 -6.44 5.94
CA SER A 190 -20.21 -5.85 5.92
C SER A 190 -21.29 -6.76 6.54
N THR A 191 -20.98 -8.04 6.63
CA THR A 191 -21.69 -9.10 7.37
C THR A 191 -20.66 -9.88 8.18
N GLU A 192 -21.06 -10.84 8.99
CA GLU A 192 -20.11 -11.80 9.59
C GLU A 192 -19.42 -12.60 8.47
N TYR A 193 -18.10 -12.74 8.59
CA TYR A 193 -17.30 -13.43 7.57
C TYR A 193 -16.04 -14.06 8.18
N ASP A 194 -15.89 -15.36 8.01
CA ASP A 194 -14.72 -16.13 8.47
C ASP A 194 -14.29 -15.80 9.92
N GLY A 195 -15.26 -15.86 10.85
CA GLY A 195 -15.04 -15.56 12.27
C GLY A 195 -14.87 -14.08 12.62
N ARG A 196 -14.87 -13.18 11.66
CA ARG A 196 -14.82 -11.73 11.89
C ARG A 196 -16.24 -11.16 12.00
N ALA A 197 -16.45 -10.37 13.04
CA ALA A 197 -17.74 -9.69 13.24
C ALA A 197 -17.97 -8.58 12.19
N LYS A 198 -19.23 -8.34 11.88
CA LYS A 198 -19.69 -7.23 11.05
C LYS A 198 -19.20 -5.89 11.58
N CYS A 199 -18.81 -4.98 10.69
CA CYS A 199 -18.42 -3.61 11.03
C CYS A 199 -19.55 -2.86 11.74
N ILE A 200 -19.26 -2.28 12.90
CA ILE A 200 -20.21 -1.47 13.71
C ILE A 200 -20.08 0.03 13.44
N ASN A 201 -19.40 0.42 12.38
CA ASN A 201 -19.31 1.80 11.89
C ASN A 201 -18.66 2.79 12.87
N LEU A 202 -17.55 2.41 13.53
CA LEU A 202 -16.81 3.28 14.45
C LEU A 202 -16.15 4.50 13.76
N GLY A 203 -15.93 4.46 12.44
CA GLY A 203 -15.28 5.54 11.70
C GLY A 203 -13.76 5.62 11.79
N HIS A 204 -13.12 4.85 12.66
CA HIS A 204 -11.70 4.94 12.99
C HIS A 204 -10.86 3.90 12.24
N CYS A 205 -10.96 3.83 10.90
CA CYS A 205 -10.29 2.79 10.11
C CYS A 205 -8.76 2.96 10.06
N THR A 206 -8.28 4.20 9.88
CA THR A 206 -6.85 4.47 9.66
C THR A 206 -5.94 4.17 10.84
N PRO A 207 -6.27 4.47 12.11
CA PRO A 207 -5.40 4.14 13.23
C PRO A 207 -5.50 2.67 13.68
N GLY A 208 -6.08 1.79 12.86
CA GLY A 208 -6.31 0.39 13.19
C GLY A 208 -7.74 0.10 13.62
N CYS A 209 -8.21 -1.12 13.36
CA CYS A 209 -9.57 -1.54 13.68
C CYS A 209 -9.60 -2.42 14.93
N ALA A 210 -9.89 -1.82 16.09
CA ALA A 210 -9.95 -2.56 17.35
C ALA A 210 -11.05 -3.65 17.38
N GLN A 211 -12.06 -3.53 16.52
CA GLN A 211 -13.14 -4.52 16.37
C GLN A 211 -12.74 -5.74 15.52
N GLY A 212 -11.68 -5.63 14.69
CA GLY A 212 -11.26 -6.70 13.78
C GLY A 212 -12.13 -6.86 12.53
N ALA A 213 -13.06 -5.94 12.23
CA ALA A 213 -13.87 -6.01 11.01
C ALA A 213 -13.08 -5.66 9.74
N LYS A 214 -12.03 -4.82 9.87
CA LYS A 214 -11.12 -4.45 8.79
C LYS A 214 -10.05 -5.53 8.61
N ALA A 215 -9.97 -6.12 7.41
CA ALA A 215 -9.12 -7.26 7.09
C ALA A 215 -7.66 -6.89 6.89
N SER A 216 -6.95 -6.56 7.95
CA SER A 216 -5.50 -6.45 7.92
C SER A 216 -4.82 -7.84 7.90
N ALA A 217 -3.59 -7.93 7.41
CA ALA A 217 -2.91 -9.21 7.20
C ALA A 217 -2.58 -9.95 8.51
N ASP A 218 -2.47 -9.24 9.64
CA ASP A 218 -2.26 -9.79 10.99
C ASP A 218 -3.46 -10.61 11.49
N ILE A 219 -4.68 -10.29 11.04
CA ILE A 219 -5.91 -11.01 11.45
C ILE A 219 -6.48 -11.90 10.35
N THR A 220 -5.92 -11.90 9.15
CA THR A 220 -6.35 -12.74 8.02
C THR A 220 -5.31 -13.79 7.66
N TYR A 221 -4.32 -13.43 6.86
CA TYR A 221 -3.32 -14.36 6.34
C TYR A 221 -2.41 -14.96 7.42
N TRP A 222 -1.91 -14.15 8.36
CA TRP A 222 -0.96 -14.65 9.37
C TRP A 222 -1.55 -15.71 10.28
N PRO A 223 -2.77 -15.57 10.85
CA PRO A 223 -3.35 -16.64 11.65
C PRO A 223 -3.51 -17.95 10.87
N ALA A 224 -3.84 -17.90 9.58
CA ALA A 224 -3.95 -19.08 8.74
C ALA A 224 -2.58 -19.73 8.47
N ALA A 225 -1.57 -18.93 8.12
CA ALA A 225 -0.21 -19.41 7.87
C ALA A 225 0.42 -20.04 9.12
N LEU A 226 0.26 -19.42 10.29
CA LEU A 226 0.78 -19.94 11.56
C LEU A 226 0.12 -21.26 11.95
N ARG A 227 -1.22 -21.39 11.79
CA ARG A 227 -1.92 -22.66 12.01
C ARG A 227 -1.44 -23.77 11.09
N ALA A 228 -0.97 -23.43 9.92
CA ALA A 228 -0.41 -24.38 8.93
C ALA A 228 1.09 -24.66 9.15
N GLY A 229 1.72 -24.12 10.19
CA GLY A 229 3.09 -24.44 10.59
C GLY A 229 4.18 -23.48 10.10
N VAL A 230 3.82 -22.35 9.51
CA VAL A 230 4.80 -21.27 9.22
C VAL A 230 5.32 -20.68 10.53
N GLU A 231 6.62 -20.51 10.65
CA GLU A 231 7.25 -19.79 11.76
C GLU A 231 7.34 -18.30 11.46
N LEU A 232 6.96 -17.45 12.40
CA LEU A 232 7.13 -16.00 12.34
C LEU A 232 7.90 -15.53 13.57
N ARG A 233 9.05 -14.90 13.35
CA ARG A 233 9.85 -14.23 14.40
C ARG A 233 9.71 -12.74 14.23
N THR A 234 9.24 -12.08 15.29
CA THR A 234 9.13 -10.62 15.39
C THR A 234 10.36 -10.00 16.03
N GLN A 235 10.51 -8.68 15.92
CA GLN A 235 11.64 -7.91 16.42
C GLN A 235 12.99 -8.42 15.86
N CYS A 236 12.95 -8.89 14.61
CA CYS A 236 14.10 -9.41 13.87
C CYS A 236 14.40 -8.49 12.69
N ARG A 237 15.35 -7.58 12.85
CA ARG A 237 15.72 -6.61 11.80
C ARG A 237 16.83 -7.16 10.92
N VAL A 238 16.49 -7.50 9.69
CA VAL A 238 17.47 -8.00 8.72
C VAL A 238 18.36 -6.86 8.26
N ARG A 239 19.68 -7.10 8.33
CA ARG A 239 20.73 -6.17 7.90
C ARG A 239 21.11 -6.40 6.44
N GLU A 240 21.35 -7.66 6.05
CA GLU A 240 21.82 -8.04 4.72
C GLU A 240 21.45 -9.48 4.35
N ILE A 241 21.38 -9.74 3.06
CA ILE A 241 21.32 -11.08 2.48
C ILE A 241 22.73 -11.51 2.11
N THR A 242 23.08 -12.72 2.49
CA THR A 242 24.42 -13.29 2.19
C THR A 242 24.36 -14.24 1.00
N LEU A 243 25.52 -14.39 0.32
CA LEU A 243 25.69 -15.28 -0.82
C LEU A 243 26.70 -16.38 -0.53
N ASN A 244 26.46 -17.56 -1.11
CA ASN A 244 27.47 -18.62 -1.15
C ASN A 244 28.48 -18.39 -2.31
N ALA A 245 29.48 -19.26 -2.41
CA ALA A 245 30.51 -19.16 -3.43
C ALA A 245 29.97 -19.29 -4.88
N GLN A 246 28.79 -19.91 -5.06
CA GLN A 246 28.11 -20.05 -6.35
C GLN A 246 27.31 -18.81 -6.72
N GLY A 247 27.16 -17.84 -5.79
CA GLY A 247 26.40 -16.61 -5.99
C GLY A 247 24.89 -16.76 -5.74
N MET A 248 24.49 -17.85 -5.09
CA MET A 248 23.13 -18.06 -4.63
C MET A 248 22.97 -17.47 -3.22
N ALA A 249 21.80 -16.96 -2.90
CA ALA A 249 21.48 -16.54 -1.54
C ALA A 249 21.54 -17.76 -0.60
N ASN A 250 22.21 -17.62 0.54
CA ASN A 250 22.36 -18.71 1.51
C ASN A 250 21.77 -18.38 2.89
N GLY A 251 21.12 -17.23 3.02
CA GLY A 251 20.46 -16.76 4.24
C GLY A 251 20.55 -15.26 4.45
N ALA A 252 20.24 -14.84 5.66
CA ALA A 252 20.25 -13.44 6.05
C ALA A 252 20.91 -13.23 7.41
N ILE A 253 21.58 -12.09 7.59
CA ILE A 253 22.05 -11.59 8.87
C ILE A 253 21.01 -10.63 9.43
N TYR A 254 20.61 -10.81 10.69
CA TYR A 254 19.63 -9.98 11.36
C TYR A 254 20.00 -9.70 12.81
N PHE A 255 19.45 -8.64 13.36
CA PHE A 255 19.49 -8.30 14.78
C PHE A 255 18.17 -8.71 15.45
N ASP A 256 18.26 -9.35 16.63
CA ASP A 256 17.11 -9.65 17.47
C ASP A 256 16.68 -8.45 18.35
N ALA A 257 15.70 -8.66 19.23
CA ALA A 257 15.19 -7.64 20.16
C ALA A 257 16.25 -7.05 21.10
N ASP A 258 17.27 -7.83 21.42
CA ASP A 258 18.37 -7.43 22.31
C ASP A 258 19.53 -6.77 21.53
N GLY A 259 19.40 -6.64 20.21
CA GLY A 259 20.42 -6.09 19.33
C GLY A 259 21.57 -7.07 19.03
N LYS A 260 21.39 -8.35 19.34
CA LYS A 260 22.37 -9.38 19.04
C LYS A 260 22.26 -9.82 17.59
N GLU A 261 23.39 -9.93 16.92
CA GLU A 261 23.49 -10.39 15.53
C GLU A 261 23.35 -11.90 15.42
N HIS A 262 22.55 -12.34 14.45
CA HIS A 262 22.31 -13.74 14.11
C HIS A 262 22.40 -13.96 12.60
N PHE A 263 22.74 -15.19 12.20
CA PHE A 263 22.63 -15.64 10.82
C PHE A 263 21.55 -16.72 10.71
N GLN A 264 20.56 -16.50 9.84
CA GLN A 264 19.55 -17.50 9.50
C GLN A 264 19.87 -18.10 8.12
N PRO A 265 20.30 -19.36 8.06
CA PRO A 265 20.52 -20.04 6.79
C PRO A 265 19.19 -20.41 6.11
N ALA A 266 19.16 -20.33 4.79
CA ALA A 266 18.00 -20.67 3.96
C ALA A 266 18.40 -21.15 2.58
N GLU A 267 17.59 -22.05 1.97
CA GLU A 267 17.75 -22.48 0.59
C GLU A 267 17.24 -21.42 -0.40
N MET A 268 16.20 -20.67 -0.01
CA MET A 268 15.57 -19.63 -0.82
C MET A 268 15.21 -18.44 0.06
N VAL A 269 15.35 -17.22 -0.48
CA VAL A 269 15.00 -15.98 0.21
C VAL A 269 13.93 -15.23 -0.57
N ILE A 270 12.88 -14.76 0.11
CA ILE A 270 11.77 -13.98 -0.45
C ILE A 270 11.71 -12.62 0.25
N LEU A 271 11.83 -11.52 -0.51
CA LEU A 271 11.72 -10.16 0.00
C LEU A 271 10.29 -9.64 -0.11
N ALA A 272 9.78 -9.10 1.00
CA ALA A 272 8.43 -8.54 1.15
C ALA A 272 8.44 -7.25 1.99
N CYS A 273 9.49 -6.41 1.83
CA CYS A 273 9.78 -5.26 2.68
C CYS A 273 9.23 -3.94 2.13
N ASN A 274 8.37 -3.95 1.11
CA ASN A 274 7.79 -2.82 0.35
C ASN A 274 8.79 -2.05 -0.54
N GLY A 275 8.29 -1.08 -1.31
CA GLY A 275 9.10 -0.31 -2.28
C GLY A 275 10.17 0.61 -1.69
N ILE A 276 10.31 0.69 -0.37
CA ILE A 276 11.40 1.39 0.31
C ILE A 276 12.33 0.41 1.03
N GLY A 277 11.77 -0.53 1.77
CA GLY A 277 12.55 -1.49 2.56
C GLY A 277 13.28 -2.51 1.70
N THR A 278 12.67 -3.01 0.62
CA THR A 278 13.29 -3.97 -0.29
C THR A 278 14.53 -3.40 -0.99
N PRO A 279 14.48 -2.25 -1.69
CA PRO A 279 15.70 -1.67 -2.25
C PRO A 279 16.73 -1.27 -1.17
N ARG A 280 16.29 -0.77 0.00
CA ARG A 280 17.21 -0.51 1.11
C ARG A 280 18.00 -1.75 1.50
N LEU A 281 17.33 -2.89 1.64
CA LEU A 281 17.96 -4.16 2.02
C LEU A 281 18.92 -4.65 0.93
N LEU A 282 18.51 -4.61 -0.34
CA LEU A 282 19.36 -5.01 -1.46
C LEU A 282 20.61 -4.14 -1.57
N LEU A 283 20.48 -2.81 -1.43
CA LEU A 283 21.61 -1.88 -1.46
C LEU A 283 22.56 -2.10 -0.28
N ASN A 284 22.05 -2.40 0.93
CA ASN A 284 22.86 -2.76 2.09
C ASN A 284 23.54 -4.13 1.98
N SER A 285 23.06 -5.00 1.07
CA SER A 285 23.63 -6.34 0.81
C SER A 285 24.72 -6.32 -0.27
N ALA A 286 25.49 -5.23 -0.37
CA ALA A 286 26.59 -5.11 -1.31
C ALA A 286 27.71 -6.13 -1.00
N SER A 287 28.35 -6.64 -2.06
CA SER A 287 29.42 -7.61 -1.96
C SER A 287 30.46 -7.39 -3.06
N ALA A 288 31.57 -8.13 -3.04
CA ALA A 288 32.55 -8.10 -4.13
C ALA A 288 31.91 -8.45 -5.50
N ARG A 289 30.92 -9.35 -5.51
CA ARG A 289 30.18 -9.73 -6.72
C ARG A 289 29.15 -8.67 -7.14
N PHE A 290 28.53 -7.99 -6.20
CA PHE A 290 27.51 -6.97 -6.41
C PHE A 290 27.88 -5.68 -5.66
N PRO A 291 28.89 -4.91 -6.13
CA PRO A 291 29.41 -3.76 -5.41
C PRO A 291 28.42 -2.58 -5.30
N ARG A 292 27.40 -2.53 -6.14
CA ARG A 292 26.34 -1.51 -6.13
C ARG A 292 25.05 -1.95 -5.42
N GLY A 293 25.09 -3.07 -4.68
CA GLY A 293 23.94 -3.70 -4.04
C GLY A 293 23.58 -5.03 -4.68
N LEU A 294 23.01 -5.94 -3.91
CA LEU A 294 22.59 -7.26 -4.35
C LEU A 294 21.51 -7.17 -5.43
N ALA A 295 21.57 -8.06 -6.44
CA ALA A 295 20.64 -8.11 -7.57
C ALA A 295 20.55 -6.79 -8.37
N ASN A 296 21.63 -6.00 -8.41
CA ASN A 296 21.67 -4.67 -9.01
C ASN A 296 22.65 -4.54 -10.18
N SER A 297 22.79 -5.58 -11.01
CA SER A 297 23.61 -5.53 -12.24
C SER A 297 23.05 -4.53 -13.25
N SER A 298 21.72 -4.42 -13.35
CA SER A 298 21.02 -3.46 -14.20
C SER A 298 21.09 -1.99 -13.71
N ASP A 299 21.55 -1.72 -12.48
CA ASP A 299 21.51 -0.42 -11.81
C ASP A 299 20.07 0.12 -11.56
N LEU A 300 19.07 -0.76 -11.54
CA LEU A 300 17.66 -0.40 -11.39
C LEU A 300 17.12 -0.56 -9.95
N VAL A 301 17.86 -1.22 -9.06
CA VAL A 301 17.45 -1.31 -7.65
C VAL A 301 17.39 0.09 -7.04
N GLY A 302 16.22 0.43 -6.54
CA GLY A 302 15.90 1.73 -5.97
C GLY A 302 15.33 2.75 -6.95
N ARG A 303 15.48 2.60 -8.28
CA ARG A 303 14.96 3.53 -9.29
C ARG A 303 13.48 3.31 -9.58
N ASN A 304 12.86 4.27 -10.27
CA ASN A 304 11.44 4.24 -10.68
C ASN A 304 10.45 4.21 -9.51
N LEU A 305 10.76 4.89 -8.41
CA LEU A 305 9.85 5.03 -7.27
C LEU A 305 8.56 5.74 -7.69
N MET A 306 7.42 5.11 -7.43
CA MET A 306 6.08 5.66 -7.66
C MET A 306 5.30 5.71 -6.34
N LEU A 307 4.68 6.87 -6.02
CA LEU A 307 4.04 7.14 -4.72
C LEU A 307 2.55 7.48 -4.77
N HIS A 308 1.92 7.59 -5.94
CA HIS A 308 0.56 8.09 -6.15
C HIS A 308 0.33 9.49 -5.55
N PRO A 309 0.62 10.58 -6.24
CA PRO A 309 0.19 11.90 -5.83
C PRO A 309 -1.33 11.96 -5.58
N TRP A 310 -1.71 12.54 -4.42
CA TRP A 310 -3.06 12.40 -3.89
C TRP A 310 -3.63 13.74 -3.42
N PRO A 311 -4.06 14.63 -4.33
CA PRO A 311 -4.75 15.84 -3.93
C PRO A 311 -6.08 15.52 -3.26
N GLN A 312 -6.44 16.33 -2.27
CA GLN A 312 -7.71 16.22 -1.55
C GLN A 312 -8.47 17.53 -1.61
N ILE A 313 -9.71 17.46 -2.02
CA ILE A 313 -10.62 18.58 -2.14
C ILE A 313 -11.71 18.44 -1.10
N ARG A 314 -11.95 19.48 -0.33
CA ARG A 314 -12.90 19.51 0.78
C ARG A 314 -13.86 20.66 0.63
N GLY A 315 -15.09 20.50 1.18
CA GLY A 315 -16.07 21.55 1.26
C GLY A 315 -17.14 21.21 2.30
N HIS A 316 -17.91 22.20 2.75
CA HIS A 316 -18.95 22.01 3.76
C HIS A 316 -20.33 22.22 3.15
N VAL A 317 -21.28 21.35 3.49
CA VAL A 317 -22.69 21.45 3.11
C VAL A 317 -23.54 21.90 4.30
N GLU A 318 -24.77 22.36 4.04
CA GLU A 318 -25.69 22.74 5.12
C GLU A 318 -26.29 21.53 5.84
N GLU A 319 -26.47 20.43 5.12
CA GLU A 319 -26.99 19.19 5.65
C GLU A 319 -26.00 18.54 6.62
N GLU A 320 -26.49 18.02 7.73
CA GLU A 320 -25.70 17.20 8.64
C GLU A 320 -25.52 15.80 8.06
N LEU A 321 -24.28 15.41 7.92
CA LEU A 321 -23.85 14.11 7.38
C LEU A 321 -23.51 13.14 8.51
N ASP A 322 -23.07 11.94 8.13
CA ASP A 322 -22.57 10.90 9.03
C ASP A 322 -21.04 10.79 8.94
N GLY A 323 -20.35 11.93 8.94
CA GLY A 323 -18.89 12.00 8.78
C GLY A 323 -18.10 11.26 9.87
N ASP A 324 -18.67 11.12 11.05
CA ASP A 324 -18.10 10.45 12.22
C ASP A 324 -18.40 8.94 12.26
N ARG A 325 -19.17 8.40 11.33
CA ARG A 325 -19.65 7.00 11.34
C ARG A 325 -19.41 6.30 10.01
N GLY A 326 -19.08 5.01 10.09
CA GLY A 326 -18.91 4.17 8.94
C GLY A 326 -17.47 4.12 8.40
N PRO A 327 -17.24 3.30 7.38
CA PRO A 327 -15.94 3.21 6.73
C PRO A 327 -15.58 4.54 6.07
N MET A 328 -14.27 4.80 5.96
CA MET A 328 -13.78 6.08 5.43
C MET A 328 -14.18 6.28 3.96
N ASN A 329 -14.07 5.24 3.14
CA ASN A 329 -14.43 5.28 1.73
C ASN A 329 -15.88 4.83 1.53
N VAL A 330 -16.64 5.54 0.70
CA VAL A 330 -18.07 5.28 0.49
C VAL A 330 -18.38 4.88 -0.95
N ILE A 331 -17.99 5.72 -1.91
CA ILE A 331 -18.09 5.45 -3.34
C ILE A 331 -16.77 5.82 -4.03
N TRP A 332 -16.61 5.34 -5.23
CA TRP A 332 -15.53 5.75 -6.13
C TRP A 332 -16.08 6.14 -7.49
N SER A 333 -15.24 6.77 -8.31
CA SER A 333 -15.53 7.04 -9.73
C SER A 333 -14.30 6.74 -10.56
N LYS A 334 -14.54 6.06 -11.67
CA LYS A 334 -13.58 5.72 -12.73
C LYS A 334 -13.79 6.58 -13.98
N GLU A 335 -14.61 7.62 -13.93
CA GLU A 335 -14.97 8.50 -15.05
C GLU A 335 -13.77 9.00 -15.85
N PHE A 336 -12.65 9.26 -15.15
CA PHE A 336 -11.43 9.83 -15.74
C PHE A 336 -10.24 8.88 -15.64
N TYR A 337 -10.47 7.58 -15.64
CA TYR A 337 -9.41 6.58 -15.40
C TYR A 337 -8.57 6.31 -16.64
N GLU A 338 -9.21 6.06 -17.76
CA GLU A 338 -8.54 5.73 -19.02
C GLU A 338 -7.98 6.99 -19.69
N THR A 339 -6.96 6.81 -20.54
CA THR A 339 -6.35 7.91 -21.31
C THR A 339 -7.37 8.54 -22.27
N ASP A 340 -7.50 9.85 -22.17
CA ASP A 340 -8.11 10.70 -23.16
C ASP A 340 -7.14 11.84 -23.49
N ARG A 341 -6.56 11.81 -24.69
CA ARG A 341 -5.54 12.75 -25.12
C ARG A 341 -6.02 14.21 -25.17
N ALA A 342 -7.35 14.42 -25.27
CA ALA A 342 -7.95 15.77 -25.24
C ALA A 342 -7.77 16.45 -23.87
N ARG A 343 -7.50 15.69 -22.79
CA ARG A 343 -7.22 16.23 -21.46
C ARG A 343 -5.82 16.80 -21.31
N GLY A 344 -4.90 16.56 -22.27
CA GLY A 344 -3.52 17.05 -22.24
C GLY A 344 -2.56 16.27 -21.32
N PHE A 345 -2.96 15.07 -20.92
CA PHE A 345 -2.13 14.08 -20.18
C PHE A 345 -2.54 12.66 -20.58
N VAL A 346 -1.67 11.69 -20.31
CA VAL A 346 -1.94 10.27 -20.49
C VAL A 346 -2.21 9.60 -19.15
N ARG A 347 -2.88 8.44 -19.17
CA ARG A 347 -3.41 7.73 -18.02
C ARG A 347 -4.48 8.55 -17.28
N GLY A 348 -4.79 8.21 -16.05
CA GLY A 348 -5.86 8.88 -15.35
C GLY A 348 -5.84 8.64 -13.85
N TYR A 349 -7.01 8.71 -13.24
CA TYR A 349 -7.12 8.65 -11.79
C TYR A 349 -8.49 8.08 -11.36
N THR A 350 -8.51 7.57 -10.13
CA THR A 350 -9.76 7.28 -9.43
C THR A 350 -10.13 8.44 -8.52
N MET A 351 -11.38 8.91 -8.56
CA MET A 351 -11.93 9.76 -7.51
C MET A 351 -12.46 8.89 -6.38
N GLN A 352 -12.00 9.13 -5.16
CA GLN A 352 -12.43 8.44 -3.96
C GLN A 352 -13.17 9.40 -3.03
N PHE A 353 -14.41 9.06 -2.75
CA PHE A 353 -15.32 9.88 -1.97
C PHE A 353 -15.36 9.35 -0.54
N GLY A 354 -14.94 10.18 0.39
CA GLY A 354 -14.72 9.79 1.78
C GLY A 354 -15.66 10.46 2.77
N ARG A 355 -15.70 9.85 3.96
CA ARG A 355 -16.18 10.48 5.18
C ARG A 355 -15.04 11.21 5.87
N THR A 356 -15.37 12.21 6.64
CA THR A 356 -14.41 12.90 7.51
C THR A 356 -14.17 12.08 8.76
N THR A 357 -12.95 12.11 9.25
CA THR A 357 -12.55 11.36 10.43
C THR A 357 -12.10 12.30 11.54
N GLY A 358 -12.96 12.47 12.54
CA GLY A 358 -12.61 13.05 13.82
C GLY A 358 -12.78 14.57 13.94
N LEU A 359 -13.06 14.98 15.16
CA LEU A 359 -13.33 16.38 15.55
C LEU A 359 -12.06 17.24 15.52
N VAL A 360 -10.92 16.67 15.95
CA VAL A 360 -9.62 17.38 15.95
C VAL A 360 -9.15 17.62 14.52
N ASN A 361 -9.32 16.64 13.62
CA ASN A 361 -9.00 16.80 12.21
C ASN A 361 -9.85 17.89 11.55
N GLU A 362 -11.15 18.01 11.92
CA GLU A 362 -12.01 19.09 11.45
C GLU A 362 -11.46 20.45 11.91
N ALA A 363 -11.14 20.59 13.19
CA ALA A 363 -10.62 21.84 13.75
C ALA A 363 -9.31 22.26 13.08
N ILE A 364 -8.32 21.34 12.99
CA ILE A 364 -6.99 21.63 12.43
C ILE A 364 -7.10 22.03 10.96
N THR A 365 -7.84 21.26 10.16
CA THR A 365 -7.90 21.51 8.71
C THR A 365 -8.71 22.75 8.37
N SER A 366 -9.78 23.03 9.12
CA SER A 366 -10.59 24.24 8.92
C SER A 366 -9.87 25.51 9.41
N ALA A 367 -9.08 25.40 10.50
CA ALA A 367 -8.23 26.51 10.95
C ALA A 367 -7.11 26.80 9.92
N ALA A 368 -6.43 25.77 9.43
CA ALA A 368 -5.38 25.91 8.41
C ALA A 368 -5.91 26.48 7.08
N ALA A 369 -7.17 26.20 6.74
CA ALA A 369 -7.86 26.77 5.57
C ALA A 369 -8.42 28.18 5.80
N GLY A 370 -8.24 28.77 7.00
CA GLY A 370 -8.78 30.09 7.35
C GLY A 370 -10.32 30.15 7.50
N ILE A 371 -10.97 28.99 7.60
CA ILE A 371 -12.43 28.88 7.72
C ILE A 371 -12.87 29.02 9.18
N LEU A 372 -12.07 28.48 10.11
CA LEU A 372 -12.35 28.55 11.54
C LEU A 372 -11.66 29.78 12.16
N PRO A 373 -12.43 30.84 12.54
CA PRO A 373 -11.85 32.07 13.07
C PRO A 373 -11.37 31.90 14.51
N TRP A 374 -10.43 32.74 14.93
CA TRP A 374 -10.06 32.90 16.33
C TRP A 374 -11.04 33.83 17.05
N GLY A 375 -11.21 33.61 18.35
CA GLY A 375 -11.93 34.52 19.23
C GLY A 375 -13.42 34.18 19.38
N ARG A 376 -14.25 35.21 19.45
CA ARG A 376 -15.67 35.14 19.89
C ARG A 376 -16.53 34.12 19.13
N ASP A 377 -16.35 34.02 17.82
CA ASP A 377 -17.19 33.19 16.96
C ASP A 377 -16.63 31.77 16.74
N HIS A 378 -15.46 31.45 17.33
CA HIS A 378 -14.77 30.18 17.14
C HIS A 378 -15.68 28.96 17.37
N HIS A 379 -16.25 28.86 18.57
CA HIS A 379 -17.06 27.69 18.93
C HIS A 379 -18.37 27.60 18.14
N LYS A 380 -18.99 28.73 17.81
CA LYS A 380 -20.20 28.75 16.98
C LYS A 380 -19.90 28.26 15.58
N THR A 381 -18.83 28.76 14.96
CA THR A 381 -18.40 28.35 13.62
C THR A 381 -18.01 26.87 13.62
N TYR A 382 -17.19 26.42 14.57
CA TYR A 382 -16.77 25.04 14.68
C TYR A 382 -17.96 24.06 14.76
N ARG A 383 -18.94 24.33 15.61
CA ARG A 383 -20.16 23.51 15.70
C ARG A 383 -20.94 23.44 14.39
N GLY A 384 -20.91 24.52 13.60
CA GLY A 384 -21.53 24.57 12.28
C GLY A 384 -20.78 23.81 11.19
N LEU A 385 -19.52 23.40 11.43
CA LEU A 385 -18.68 22.64 10.48
C LEU A 385 -18.73 21.13 10.75
N VAL A 386 -18.89 20.74 12.01
CA VAL A 386 -18.85 19.33 12.42
C VAL A 386 -19.92 18.52 11.69
N ASN A 387 -19.52 17.34 11.19
CA ASN A 387 -20.36 16.41 10.42
C ASN A 387 -21.06 17.03 9.18
N ARG A 388 -20.45 18.06 8.59
CA ARG A 388 -20.95 18.72 7.36
C ARG A 388 -19.94 18.73 6.23
N ARG A 389 -18.76 18.15 6.43
CA ARG A 389 -17.68 18.19 5.47
C ARG A 389 -17.75 17.01 4.49
N LEU A 390 -17.64 17.33 3.21
CA LEU A 390 -17.35 16.41 2.12
C LEU A 390 -15.85 16.40 1.83
N ILE A 391 -15.32 15.25 1.43
CA ILE A 391 -13.93 15.09 1.01
C ILE A 391 -13.83 14.16 -0.20
N ILE A 392 -13.11 14.61 -1.22
CA ILE A 392 -12.79 13.81 -2.42
C ILE A 392 -11.28 13.73 -2.52
N GLY A 393 -10.73 12.52 -2.55
CA GLY A 393 -9.34 12.24 -2.84
C GLY A 393 -9.17 11.79 -4.28
N ILE A 394 -8.11 12.22 -4.94
CA ILE A 394 -7.79 11.86 -6.32
C ILE A 394 -6.55 10.95 -6.29
N ALA A 395 -6.72 9.67 -6.61
CA ALA A 395 -5.62 8.74 -6.76
C ALA A 395 -5.03 8.87 -8.17
N CYS A 396 -4.04 9.73 -8.34
CA CYS A 396 -3.40 9.95 -9.63
C CYS A 396 -2.44 8.81 -9.96
N GLU A 397 -2.49 8.30 -11.19
CA GLU A 397 -1.44 7.41 -11.66
C GLU A 397 -0.11 8.15 -11.73
N ASP A 398 0.92 7.52 -11.19
CA ASP A 398 2.28 8.04 -11.20
C ASP A 398 3.12 7.23 -12.19
N LEU A 399 3.73 7.90 -13.16
CA LEU A 399 4.59 7.23 -14.13
C LEU A 399 5.97 6.94 -13.52
N PRO A 400 6.62 5.82 -13.91
CA PRO A 400 7.97 5.51 -13.45
C PRO A 400 8.98 6.48 -14.06
N GLU A 401 9.76 7.14 -13.19
CA GLU A 401 10.84 8.04 -13.57
C GLU A 401 12.13 7.56 -12.88
N GLU A 402 13.21 7.34 -13.63
CA GLU A 402 14.45 6.78 -13.07
C GLU A 402 15.11 7.67 -12.01
N HIS A 403 14.89 8.98 -12.06
CA HIS A 403 15.40 9.93 -11.07
C HIS A 403 14.62 9.88 -9.75
N ASN A 404 13.36 9.41 -9.77
CA ASN A 404 12.59 9.11 -8.57
C ASN A 404 13.10 7.80 -7.97
N ARG A 405 13.77 7.86 -6.82
CA ARG A 405 14.53 6.71 -6.34
C ARG A 405 14.74 6.65 -4.83
N VAL A 406 15.07 5.46 -4.40
CA VAL A 406 15.59 5.14 -3.06
C VAL A 406 17.10 4.88 -3.17
N THR A 407 17.88 5.56 -2.34
CA THR A 407 19.31 5.29 -2.16
C THR A 407 19.60 5.10 -0.68
N LEU A 408 20.85 4.82 -0.31
CA LEU A 408 21.27 4.79 1.09
C LEU A 408 21.77 6.17 1.51
N ASP A 409 21.36 6.62 2.68
CA ASP A 409 21.88 7.85 3.28
C ASP A 409 23.31 7.60 3.80
N PRO A 410 24.29 8.46 3.47
CA PRO A 410 25.68 8.26 3.88
C PRO A 410 25.92 8.52 5.37
N VAL A 411 25.02 9.21 6.06
CA VAL A 411 25.18 9.64 7.45
C VAL A 411 24.10 9.06 8.35
N LEU A 412 22.84 9.18 7.93
CA LEU A 412 21.69 8.76 8.73
C LEU A 412 21.62 7.23 8.80
N LYS A 413 21.49 6.71 10.03
CA LYS A 413 21.41 5.27 10.31
C LYS A 413 20.27 4.99 11.27
N ASP A 414 19.80 3.75 11.26
CA ASP A 414 18.84 3.28 12.25
C ASP A 414 19.52 2.91 13.59
N SER A 415 18.73 2.42 14.55
CA SER A 415 19.19 2.04 15.89
C SER A 415 20.24 0.91 15.92
N HIS A 416 20.40 0.17 14.83
CA HIS A 416 21.39 -0.90 14.67
C HIS A 416 22.57 -0.51 13.77
N GLY A 417 22.68 0.77 13.43
CA GLY A 417 23.75 1.28 12.58
C GLY A 417 23.58 0.97 11.07
N ILE A 418 22.44 0.45 10.66
CA ILE A 418 22.14 0.17 9.25
C ILE A 418 21.79 1.48 8.53
N PRO A 419 22.43 1.80 7.38
CA PRO A 419 22.12 3.00 6.62
C PRO A 419 20.62 3.18 6.34
N ALA A 420 20.12 4.40 6.57
CA ALA A 420 18.73 4.76 6.32
C ALA A 420 18.46 4.90 4.81
N PRO A 421 17.22 4.73 4.35
CA PRO A 421 16.86 5.08 2.99
C PRO A 421 16.81 6.60 2.83
N ARG A 422 17.31 7.08 1.69
CA ARG A 422 17.15 8.45 1.21
C ARG A 422 16.25 8.43 -0.01
N ILE A 423 15.25 9.30 -0.01
CA ILE A 423 14.24 9.41 -1.06
C ILE A 423 14.49 10.67 -1.88
N ASP A 424 14.71 10.49 -3.17
CA ASP A 424 14.66 11.57 -4.16
C ASP A 424 13.38 11.37 -4.98
N TYR A 425 12.42 12.32 -4.88
CA TYR A 425 11.13 12.17 -5.54
C TYR A 425 10.54 13.53 -5.98
N THR A 426 10.13 13.60 -7.24
CA THR A 426 9.43 14.73 -7.86
C THR A 426 8.19 14.24 -8.60
N ILE A 427 7.20 15.12 -8.76
CA ILE A 427 5.99 14.84 -9.54
C ILE A 427 6.24 15.24 -10.99
N SER A 428 5.99 14.33 -11.94
CA SER A 428 6.14 14.58 -13.36
C SER A 428 5.15 15.65 -13.87
N GLU A 429 5.46 16.25 -15.02
CA GLU A 429 4.55 17.22 -15.66
C GLU A 429 3.20 16.55 -16.02
N ASN A 430 3.25 15.32 -16.53
CA ASN A 430 2.04 14.53 -16.82
C ASN A 430 1.14 14.38 -15.60
N THR A 431 1.71 13.93 -14.49
CA THR A 431 0.98 13.76 -13.22
C THR A 431 0.50 15.10 -12.66
N SER A 432 1.28 16.18 -12.82
CA SER A 432 0.86 17.53 -12.38
C SER A 432 -0.36 18.02 -13.15
N ARG A 433 -0.41 17.84 -14.47
CA ARG A 433 -1.60 18.17 -15.30
C ARG A 433 -2.82 17.31 -14.91
N MET A 434 -2.60 16.02 -14.66
CA MET A 434 -3.63 15.10 -14.17
C MET A 434 -4.19 15.55 -12.82
N MET A 435 -3.34 15.98 -11.88
CA MET A 435 -3.76 16.52 -10.59
C MET A 435 -4.63 17.76 -10.74
N GLU A 436 -4.25 18.73 -11.58
CA GLU A 436 -5.04 19.95 -11.82
C GLU A 436 -6.42 19.62 -12.42
N HIS A 437 -6.47 18.72 -13.39
CA HIS A 437 -7.73 18.23 -13.94
C HIS A 437 -8.60 17.57 -12.86
N GLY A 438 -8.04 16.68 -12.06
CA GLY A 438 -8.76 15.99 -10.98
C GLY A 438 -9.28 16.97 -9.91
N ILE A 439 -8.49 17.97 -9.52
CA ILE A 439 -8.89 19.05 -8.61
C ILE A 439 -10.10 19.82 -9.19
N ALA A 440 -10.05 20.18 -10.46
CA ALA A 440 -11.13 20.89 -11.12
C ALA A 440 -12.42 20.04 -11.15
N ARG A 441 -12.33 18.75 -11.51
CA ARG A 441 -13.49 17.83 -11.55
C ARG A 441 -14.07 17.57 -10.16
N ALA A 442 -13.23 17.33 -9.15
CA ALA A 442 -13.70 17.18 -7.77
C ALA A 442 -14.36 18.45 -7.21
N THR A 443 -13.83 19.62 -7.58
CA THR A 443 -14.44 20.92 -7.23
C THR A 443 -15.84 21.07 -7.86
N GLU A 444 -16.01 20.62 -9.09
CA GLU A 444 -17.31 20.59 -9.78
C GLU A 444 -18.32 19.72 -9.04
N VAL A 445 -17.92 18.51 -8.61
CA VAL A 445 -18.75 17.63 -7.79
C VAL A 445 -19.16 18.29 -6.49
N LEU A 446 -18.22 18.92 -5.76
CA LEU A 446 -18.52 19.60 -4.49
C LEU A 446 -19.49 20.77 -4.70
N LYS A 447 -19.31 21.57 -5.74
CA LYS A 447 -20.26 22.66 -6.10
C LYS A 447 -21.63 22.11 -6.42
N ALA A 448 -21.71 21.05 -7.23
CA ALA A 448 -22.97 20.38 -7.55
C ALA A 448 -23.65 19.75 -6.32
N ALA A 449 -22.89 19.34 -5.31
CA ALA A 449 -23.41 18.89 -4.01
C ALA A 449 -23.89 20.04 -3.11
N GLY A 450 -23.74 21.31 -3.53
CA GLY A 450 -24.09 22.48 -2.72
C GLY A 450 -23.06 22.85 -1.66
N ALA A 451 -21.83 22.38 -1.79
CA ALA A 451 -20.77 22.67 -0.84
C ALA A 451 -20.30 24.13 -0.92
N ARG A 452 -20.02 24.69 0.25
CA ARG A 452 -19.38 26.00 0.47
C ARG A 452 -18.00 25.80 1.09
N ASN A 453 -17.21 26.87 1.21
CA ASN A 453 -15.87 26.82 1.79
C ASN A 453 -15.01 25.72 1.14
N ILE A 454 -15.02 25.65 -0.20
CA ILE A 454 -14.24 24.62 -0.93
C ILE A 454 -12.77 25.00 -0.89
N TYR A 455 -11.94 24.06 -0.47
CA TYR A 455 -10.50 24.23 -0.39
C TYR A 455 -9.76 22.94 -0.77
N THR A 456 -8.52 23.09 -1.24
CA THR A 456 -7.70 22.00 -1.77
C THR A 456 -6.41 21.86 -0.99
N SER A 457 -6.08 20.63 -0.60
CA SER A 457 -4.71 20.24 -0.27
C SER A 457 -4.11 19.58 -1.50
N ARG A 458 -3.21 20.28 -2.22
CA ARG A 458 -2.64 19.83 -3.51
C ARG A 458 -1.84 18.55 -3.39
N THR A 459 -1.09 18.42 -2.29
CA THR A 459 -0.39 17.19 -1.95
C THR A 459 -0.81 16.80 -0.54
N MET A 460 -1.09 15.51 -0.32
CA MET A 460 -1.01 15.01 1.04
C MET A 460 0.45 15.17 1.45
N LEU A 461 0.68 15.75 2.64
CA LEU A 461 2.05 15.83 3.21
C LEU A 461 2.70 14.45 3.29
N ASN A 462 1.90 13.40 3.41
CA ASN A 462 2.34 12.01 3.36
C ASN A 462 1.77 11.32 2.12
N SER A 463 2.54 10.41 1.51
CA SER A 463 2.00 9.48 0.52
C SER A 463 0.92 8.60 1.17
N PRO A 464 0.00 8.03 0.38
CA PRO A 464 -0.99 7.10 0.93
C PRO A 464 -0.40 5.73 1.37
N GLY A 465 0.92 5.58 1.44
CA GLY A 465 1.62 4.32 1.74
C GLY A 465 1.73 3.40 0.52
N HIS A 466 1.60 3.93 -0.68
CA HIS A 466 1.76 3.22 -1.93
C HIS A 466 3.21 3.34 -2.39
N LEU A 467 4.00 2.31 -2.15
CA LEU A 467 5.46 2.28 -2.31
C LEU A 467 5.80 1.28 -3.42
N LEU A 468 6.02 1.76 -4.64
CA LEU A 468 6.00 0.95 -5.85
C LEU A 468 7.23 1.16 -6.73
N GLY A 469 7.59 0.16 -7.56
CA GLY A 469 8.42 0.28 -8.75
C GLY A 469 9.93 0.13 -8.59
N THR A 470 10.45 0.15 -7.38
CA THR A 470 11.91 0.26 -7.09
C THR A 470 12.76 -0.99 -7.34
N CYS A 471 12.15 -2.10 -7.76
CA CYS A 471 12.80 -3.35 -8.18
C CYS A 471 12.01 -3.98 -9.34
N ARG A 472 11.63 -3.16 -10.33
CA ARG A 472 10.66 -3.47 -11.38
C ARG A 472 10.86 -4.82 -12.05
N MET A 473 9.74 -5.48 -12.39
CA MET A 473 9.73 -6.74 -13.15
C MET A 473 9.82 -6.51 -14.67
N GLY A 474 10.31 -7.52 -15.37
CA GLY A 474 10.40 -7.52 -16.83
C GLY A 474 11.08 -8.77 -17.35
N ASN A 475 11.06 -8.96 -18.68
CA ASN A 475 11.70 -10.10 -19.33
C ASN A 475 13.17 -9.85 -19.71
N ASP A 476 13.59 -8.59 -19.69
CA ASP A 476 14.95 -8.18 -20.06
C ASP A 476 15.75 -7.86 -18.80
N PRO A 477 16.82 -8.63 -18.47
CA PRO A 477 17.63 -8.42 -17.29
C PRO A 477 18.40 -7.09 -17.28
N GLU A 478 18.60 -6.45 -18.43
CA GLU A 478 19.21 -5.12 -18.49
C GLU A 478 18.21 -4.01 -18.11
N ARG A 479 16.90 -4.29 -18.18
CA ARG A 479 15.81 -3.34 -17.97
C ARG A 479 14.89 -3.68 -16.80
N SER A 480 15.22 -4.71 -16.02
CA SER A 480 14.43 -5.16 -14.88
C SER A 480 15.31 -5.81 -13.81
N VAL A 481 14.79 -5.92 -12.59
CA VAL A 481 15.46 -6.57 -11.46
C VAL A 481 14.98 -8.01 -11.30
N VAL A 482 13.69 -8.24 -11.54
CA VAL A 482 13.07 -9.56 -11.45
C VAL A 482 12.33 -9.91 -12.75
N ASN A 483 12.18 -11.20 -13.01
CA ASN A 483 11.43 -11.71 -14.16
C ASN A 483 9.89 -11.66 -13.91
N ALA A 484 9.10 -12.20 -14.86
CA ALA A 484 7.65 -12.20 -14.84
C ALA A 484 6.99 -12.89 -13.61
N TRP A 485 7.75 -13.65 -12.85
CA TRP A 485 7.27 -14.34 -11.65
C TRP A 485 8.14 -14.06 -10.41
N GLY A 486 8.70 -12.84 -10.36
CA GLY A 486 9.33 -12.30 -9.17
C GLY A 486 10.71 -12.84 -8.81
N ARG A 487 11.32 -13.72 -9.63
CA ARG A 487 12.68 -14.23 -9.43
C ARG A 487 13.69 -13.19 -9.89
N CYS A 488 14.70 -12.88 -9.07
CA CYS A 488 15.79 -12.00 -9.46
C CYS A 488 16.58 -12.56 -10.63
N HIS A 489 16.93 -11.71 -11.61
CA HIS A 489 17.75 -12.12 -12.75
C HIS A 489 19.16 -12.51 -12.32
N ASP A 490 19.74 -11.79 -11.37
CA ASP A 490 21.12 -11.98 -10.91
C ASP A 490 21.30 -13.13 -9.92
N VAL A 491 20.24 -13.48 -9.15
CA VAL A 491 20.30 -14.46 -8.05
C VAL A 491 19.08 -15.36 -8.10
N LYS A 492 19.26 -16.58 -8.59
CA LYS A 492 18.18 -17.50 -8.98
C LYS A 492 17.26 -17.96 -7.85
N ASN A 493 17.73 -17.96 -6.60
CA ASN A 493 16.95 -18.33 -5.42
C ASN A 493 16.57 -17.13 -4.55
N LEU A 494 16.62 -15.93 -5.11
CA LEU A 494 16.14 -14.69 -4.50
C LEU A 494 14.89 -14.22 -5.22
N PHE A 495 13.81 -13.97 -4.48
CA PHE A 495 12.52 -13.54 -5.00
C PHE A 495 12.06 -12.25 -4.35
N ILE A 496 11.29 -11.45 -5.07
CA ILE A 496 10.66 -10.24 -4.55
C ILE A 496 9.16 -10.32 -4.86
N VAL A 497 8.31 -10.08 -3.85
CA VAL A 497 6.85 -10.29 -3.95
C VAL A 497 6.01 -9.07 -3.54
N ASP A 498 6.65 -7.93 -3.31
CA ASP A 498 5.98 -6.72 -2.83
C ASP A 498 5.81 -5.65 -3.94
N GLY A 499 5.34 -4.46 -3.57
CA GLY A 499 5.10 -3.36 -4.51
C GLY A 499 6.34 -2.86 -5.24
N SER A 500 7.56 -3.20 -4.79
CA SER A 500 8.79 -2.78 -5.47
C SER A 500 8.93 -3.35 -6.88
N ILE A 501 8.30 -4.50 -7.19
CA ILE A 501 8.41 -5.14 -8.52
C ILE A 501 7.47 -4.55 -9.58
N TRP A 502 6.68 -3.55 -9.24
CA TRP A 502 5.70 -2.95 -10.14
C TRP A 502 6.37 -2.23 -11.32
N VAL A 503 5.69 -2.26 -12.48
CA VAL A 503 6.15 -1.62 -13.73
C VAL A 503 5.49 -0.26 -13.92
N THR A 504 4.19 -0.17 -13.63
CA THR A 504 3.38 1.04 -13.65
C THR A 504 2.46 1.04 -12.44
N SER A 505 2.05 2.22 -11.95
CA SER A 505 1.33 2.29 -10.67
C SER A 505 -0.17 2.01 -10.77
N GLY A 506 -0.79 2.28 -11.93
CA GLY A 506 -2.24 2.40 -12.05
C GLY A 506 -2.81 3.57 -11.23
N GLY A 507 -4.03 3.95 -11.46
CA GLY A 507 -4.70 5.04 -10.71
C GLY A 507 -5.53 4.52 -9.52
N VAL A 508 -5.05 3.49 -8.77
CA VAL A 508 -5.80 2.79 -7.71
C VAL A 508 -4.94 2.42 -6.52
N ASN A 509 -5.57 2.09 -5.39
CA ASN A 509 -4.88 1.55 -4.20
C ASN A 509 -4.29 0.17 -4.52
N PRO A 510 -3.02 -0.09 -4.20
CA PRO A 510 -2.28 -1.23 -4.75
C PRO A 510 -2.44 -2.54 -3.97
N THR A 511 -2.98 -2.55 -2.75
CA THR A 511 -2.90 -3.72 -1.85
C THR A 511 -3.53 -4.98 -2.44
N SER A 512 -4.68 -4.86 -3.13
CA SER A 512 -5.33 -5.99 -3.81
C SER A 512 -4.39 -6.64 -4.83
N THR A 513 -3.76 -5.82 -5.67
CA THR A 513 -2.85 -6.29 -6.72
C THR A 513 -1.53 -6.79 -6.13
N ILE A 514 -0.98 -6.17 -5.07
CA ILE A 514 0.22 -6.67 -4.37
C ILE A 514 -0.03 -8.08 -3.83
N GLN A 515 -1.16 -8.33 -3.20
CA GLN A 515 -1.48 -9.64 -2.65
C GLN A 515 -1.78 -10.67 -3.74
N ALA A 516 -2.53 -10.31 -4.78
CA ALA A 516 -2.78 -11.18 -5.92
C ALA A 516 -1.46 -11.58 -6.64
N LEU A 517 -0.55 -10.62 -6.80
CA LEU A 517 0.78 -10.86 -7.38
C LEU A 517 1.63 -11.78 -6.50
N ALA A 518 1.60 -11.60 -5.17
CA ALA A 518 2.28 -12.51 -4.23
C ALA A 518 1.73 -13.94 -4.30
N LEU A 519 0.42 -14.10 -4.41
CA LEU A 519 -0.24 -15.41 -4.61
C LEU A 519 0.14 -16.03 -5.97
N TYR A 520 0.13 -15.25 -7.04
CA TYR A 520 0.57 -15.66 -8.37
C TYR A 520 2.02 -16.16 -8.35
N ILE A 521 2.94 -15.38 -7.76
CA ILE A 521 4.36 -15.74 -7.66
C ILE A 521 4.53 -17.03 -6.87
N ALA A 522 3.85 -17.17 -5.73
CA ALA A 522 3.88 -18.41 -4.94
C ALA A 522 3.38 -19.63 -5.75
N ASP A 523 2.32 -19.47 -6.53
CA ASP A 523 1.83 -20.54 -7.40
C ASP A 523 2.82 -20.89 -8.52
N GLN A 524 3.47 -19.88 -9.13
CA GLN A 524 4.55 -20.10 -10.10
C GLN A 524 5.74 -20.85 -9.48
N MET A 525 6.12 -20.53 -8.23
CA MET A 525 7.15 -21.29 -7.49
C MET A 525 6.73 -22.75 -7.30
N LYS A 526 5.50 -23.00 -6.85
CA LYS A 526 4.99 -24.37 -6.64
C LYS A 526 4.99 -25.20 -7.92
N ARG A 527 4.57 -24.62 -9.04
CA ARG A 527 4.55 -25.28 -10.35
C ARG A 527 5.95 -25.63 -10.87
N ARG A 528 6.98 -24.91 -10.43
CA ARG A 528 8.38 -25.05 -10.86
C ARG A 528 9.29 -25.69 -9.81
N LEU A 529 8.76 -26.25 -8.73
CA LEU A 529 9.58 -26.74 -7.62
C LEU A 529 10.74 -27.63 -8.04
N ALA A 530 10.54 -28.50 -9.04
CA ALA A 530 11.59 -29.40 -9.52
C ALA A 530 12.75 -28.67 -10.22
N ASN A 531 12.50 -27.50 -10.83
CA ASN A 531 13.42 -26.73 -11.66
C ASN A 531 13.47 -25.26 -11.25
N LEU A 532 13.18 -24.97 -9.96
CA LEU A 532 12.97 -23.62 -9.46
C LEU A 532 14.17 -22.69 -9.66
N PHE A 533 15.38 -23.26 -9.68
CA PHE A 533 16.64 -22.54 -9.80
C PHE A 533 17.37 -22.78 -11.12
N ASP A 534 16.75 -23.48 -12.05
CA ASP A 534 17.31 -23.70 -13.39
C ASP A 534 17.31 -22.41 -14.22
N ASP A 535 18.08 -22.37 -15.29
CA ASP A 535 18.02 -21.31 -16.29
C ASP A 535 16.66 -21.37 -17.01
N ASP A 536 16.07 -20.18 -17.31
CA ASP A 536 14.81 -20.06 -18.05
C ASP A 536 14.97 -20.44 -19.52
#